data_d1056de49b84782b874724a72e71359c
#
_entry.id   d1056de49b84782b874724a72e71359c
#
_cell.length_a   1.000
_cell.length_b   1.000
_cell.length_c   1.000
_cell.angle_alpha   90.00
_cell.angle_beta   90.00
_cell.angle_gamma   90.00
#
_symmetry.space_group_name_H-M   'P 1'
#
loop_
_entity.id
_entity.type
_entity.pdbx_description
1 polymer ?
#
loop_
_entity_poly.entity_id
_entity_poly.type
_entity_poly.pdbx_seq_one_letter_code
_entity_poly.pdbx_strand_id
1 'polypeptide(L)'
;TEMSDPLDVVILQPNIDPYNKFQALSQDQQNVILLDQLGSVAADRGDSSQMLLAVDPETFTNDIVVGDYESSRTWRRFRQFLSGYDGLNLLFGASSRSYIYSESAPSATARNLGDGRWRESHNSALIMDGTGETQIYQKSKLVVAVEMTPYPKFFCKIDDLLGGVMGRCIGQDEVSLLDCVQRDSVGNVVRSVPVGCAVCYESVYPEHCAEYVRKGAELLTVI
;
A
#
# COMPACT_ATOMS: atom_id res chain seq x y z
N THR A 1 -12.63 18.66 26.46
CA THR A 1 -12.46 17.80 25.27
C THR A 1 -12.35 18.72 24.08
N GLU A 2 -11.13 18.97 23.63
CA GLU A 2 -10.91 19.59 22.33
C GLU A 2 -11.53 18.66 21.29
N MET A 3 -12.56 19.11 20.62
CA MET A 3 -13.08 18.44 19.45
C MET A 3 -12.12 18.82 18.32
N SER A 4 -11.19 17.92 17.99
CA SER A 4 -10.41 18.02 16.76
C SER A 4 -11.37 18.01 15.56
N ASP A 5 -11.00 18.70 14.49
CA ASP A 5 -11.76 18.63 13.23
C ASP A 5 -11.92 17.15 12.82
N PRO A 6 -13.13 16.72 12.46
CA PRO A 6 -13.38 15.32 12.11
C PRO A 6 -12.58 14.92 10.87
N LEU A 7 -12.12 13.66 10.83
CA LEU A 7 -11.64 13.00 9.64
C LEU A 7 -12.73 12.02 9.18
N ASP A 8 -13.24 12.21 7.99
CA ASP A 8 -14.14 11.24 7.38
C ASP A 8 -13.33 10.05 6.88
N VAL A 9 -13.84 8.84 7.14
CA VAL A 9 -13.21 7.60 6.66
C VAL A 9 -14.24 6.78 5.91
N VAL A 10 -13.87 6.31 4.72
CA VAL A 10 -14.65 5.35 3.95
C VAL A 10 -13.85 4.09 3.69
N ILE A 11 -14.45 2.94 3.94
CA ILE A 11 -13.86 1.64 3.63
C ILE A 11 -14.44 1.18 2.31
N LEU A 12 -13.56 1.00 1.31
CA LEU A 12 -13.93 0.52 0.00
C LEU A 12 -13.93 -1.02 0.00
N GLN A 13 -15.00 -1.59 -0.50
CA GLN A 13 -15.16 -3.04 -0.54
C GLN A 13 -15.57 -3.47 -1.94
N PRO A 14 -14.61 -3.63 -2.87
CA PRO A 14 -14.89 -3.93 -4.27
C PRO A 14 -15.50 -5.33 -4.48
N ASN A 15 -15.51 -6.17 -3.43
CA ASN A 15 -16.10 -7.51 -3.41
C ASN A 15 -15.69 -8.37 -4.62
N ILE A 16 -14.41 -8.32 -4.96
CA ILE A 16 -13.84 -9.10 -6.04
C ILE A 16 -13.61 -10.53 -5.56
N ASP A 17 -14.25 -11.49 -6.23
CA ASP A 17 -14.05 -12.91 -5.96
C ASP A 17 -12.54 -13.27 -6.10
N PRO A 18 -11.94 -13.95 -5.10
CA PRO A 18 -10.51 -14.28 -5.13
C PRO A 18 -10.08 -15.11 -6.35
N TYR A 19 -10.97 -15.97 -6.86
CA TYR A 19 -10.69 -16.75 -8.08
C TYR A 19 -10.71 -15.87 -9.33
N ASN A 20 -11.55 -14.84 -9.36
CA ASN A 20 -11.66 -13.90 -10.47
C ASN A 20 -10.56 -12.82 -10.43
N LYS A 21 -10.05 -12.47 -9.26
CA LYS A 21 -9.04 -11.43 -9.07
C LYS A 21 -7.79 -11.63 -9.93
N PHE A 22 -7.37 -12.88 -10.13
CA PHE A 22 -6.14 -13.22 -10.84
C PHE A 22 -6.37 -13.88 -12.20
N GLN A 23 -7.58 -14.31 -12.51
CA GLN A 23 -7.87 -15.11 -13.72
C GLN A 23 -8.86 -14.45 -14.68
N ALA A 24 -9.90 -13.80 -14.18
CA ALA A 24 -11.01 -13.30 -15.00
C ALA A 24 -11.05 -11.76 -15.10
N LEU A 25 -10.61 -11.03 -14.06
CA LEU A 25 -10.61 -9.56 -14.04
C LEU A 25 -9.21 -9.01 -14.25
N SER A 26 -9.04 -8.18 -15.26
CA SER A 26 -7.81 -7.39 -15.40
C SER A 26 -7.66 -6.36 -14.27
N GLN A 27 -6.44 -5.93 -13.98
CA GLN A 27 -6.20 -4.86 -13.00
C GLN A 27 -6.97 -3.58 -13.38
N ASP A 28 -7.07 -3.26 -14.66
CA ASP A 28 -7.83 -2.09 -15.13
C ASP A 28 -9.32 -2.17 -14.79
N GLN A 29 -9.93 -3.35 -14.90
CA GLN A 29 -11.32 -3.56 -14.50
C GLN A 29 -11.50 -3.46 -12.98
N GLN A 30 -10.56 -4.00 -12.20
CA GLN A 30 -10.57 -3.85 -10.74
C GLN A 30 -10.45 -2.38 -10.35
N ASN A 31 -9.56 -1.61 -11.00
CA ASN A 31 -9.42 -0.17 -10.78
C ASN A 31 -10.72 0.60 -11.08
N VAL A 32 -11.46 0.22 -12.14
CA VAL A 32 -12.75 0.83 -12.45
C VAL A 32 -13.75 0.59 -11.33
N ILE A 33 -13.90 -0.66 -10.87
CA ILE A 33 -14.82 -1.00 -9.77
C ILE A 33 -14.52 -0.17 -8.52
N LEU A 34 -13.25 -0.06 -8.14
CA LEU A 34 -12.84 0.73 -6.97
C LEU A 34 -13.15 2.22 -7.14
N LEU A 35 -12.75 2.78 -8.27
CA LEU A 35 -12.94 4.21 -8.54
C LEU A 35 -14.41 4.60 -8.71
N ASP A 36 -15.26 3.71 -9.21
CA ASP A 36 -16.71 3.93 -9.27
C ASP A 36 -17.32 3.98 -7.86
N GLN A 37 -16.88 3.09 -6.95
CA GLN A 37 -17.28 3.16 -5.54
C GLN A 37 -16.83 4.46 -4.89
N LEU A 38 -15.56 4.81 -5.06
CA LEU A 38 -14.99 6.04 -4.50
C LEU A 38 -15.65 7.29 -5.08
N GLY A 39 -15.93 7.28 -6.39
CA GLY A 39 -16.63 8.36 -7.08
C GLY A 39 -18.05 8.60 -6.55
N SER A 40 -18.78 7.53 -6.25
CA SER A 40 -20.10 7.63 -5.64
C SER A 40 -20.05 8.30 -4.26
N VAL A 41 -19.07 7.90 -3.42
CA VAL A 41 -18.88 8.52 -2.10
C VAL A 41 -18.44 9.98 -2.24
N ALA A 42 -17.52 10.27 -3.15
CA ALA A 42 -17.03 11.62 -3.35
C ALA A 42 -18.11 12.59 -3.87
N ALA A 43 -19.03 12.08 -4.70
CA ALA A 43 -20.16 12.87 -5.23
C ALA A 43 -21.24 13.18 -4.16
N ASP A 44 -21.42 12.29 -3.19
CA ASP A 44 -22.40 12.47 -2.11
C ASP A 44 -21.92 13.40 -0.99
N ARG A 45 -20.65 13.84 -1.02
CA ARG A 45 -20.10 14.76 -0.03
C ARG A 45 -20.67 16.16 -0.21
N GLY A 46 -21.30 16.65 0.86
CA GLY A 46 -21.84 18.04 0.88
C GLY A 46 -20.77 19.11 0.92
N ASP A 47 -19.61 18.83 1.53
CA ASP A 47 -18.45 19.71 1.60
C ASP A 47 -17.21 18.95 1.11
N SER A 48 -16.77 19.29 -0.10
CA SER A 48 -15.60 18.68 -0.73
C SER A 48 -14.28 19.14 -0.11
N SER A 49 -14.30 20.16 0.76
CA SER A 49 -13.09 20.67 1.42
C SER A 49 -12.71 19.86 2.67
N GLN A 50 -13.62 19.07 3.23
CA GLN A 50 -13.30 18.21 4.37
C GLN A 50 -12.36 17.08 3.96
N MET A 51 -11.43 16.75 4.88
CA MET A 51 -10.49 15.64 4.64
C MET A 51 -11.22 14.30 4.68
N LEU A 52 -10.99 13.47 3.66
CA LEU A 52 -11.51 12.11 3.54
C LEU A 52 -10.38 11.14 3.32
N LEU A 53 -10.33 10.09 4.14
CA LEU A 53 -9.49 8.93 3.93
C LEU A 53 -10.31 7.78 3.36
N ALA A 54 -10.03 7.38 2.13
CA ALA A 54 -10.55 6.15 1.55
C ALA A 54 -9.56 5.02 1.81
N VAL A 55 -10.04 3.90 2.33
CA VAL A 55 -9.23 2.72 2.67
C VAL A 55 -9.64 1.55 1.79
N ASP A 56 -8.68 1.01 1.03
CA ASP A 56 -8.83 -0.09 0.09
C ASP A 56 -8.17 -1.39 0.62
N PRO A 57 -8.58 -2.58 0.18
CA PRO A 57 -8.04 -3.84 0.67
C PRO A 57 -6.54 -4.08 0.43
N GLU A 58 -5.99 -5.05 1.20
CA GLU A 58 -4.64 -5.61 1.02
C GLU A 58 -4.42 -6.12 -0.41
N THR A 59 -3.20 -5.93 -0.92
CA THR A 59 -2.76 -6.46 -2.24
C THR A 59 -3.73 -6.17 -3.38
N PHE A 60 -4.36 -5.01 -3.38
CA PHE A 60 -5.29 -4.61 -4.44
C PHE A 60 -4.62 -4.59 -5.81
N THR A 61 -3.39 -4.09 -5.88
CA THR A 61 -2.60 -4.04 -7.13
C THR A 61 -1.24 -4.74 -7.01
N ASN A 62 -0.64 -5.06 -8.15
CA ASN A 62 0.68 -5.71 -8.22
C ASN A 62 1.65 -4.99 -9.18
N ASP A 63 1.34 -3.79 -9.63
CA ASP A 63 2.14 -3.05 -10.61
C ASP A 63 2.97 -1.91 -10.01
N ILE A 64 3.06 -1.82 -8.67
CA ILE A 64 3.82 -0.77 -7.98
C ILE A 64 5.32 -1.09 -7.98
N VAL A 65 6.11 -0.14 -8.47
CA VAL A 65 7.57 -0.12 -8.33
C VAL A 65 7.95 0.94 -7.32
N VAL A 66 8.63 0.54 -6.24
CA VAL A 66 9.06 1.45 -5.18
C VAL A 66 10.09 2.43 -5.74
N GLY A 67 9.82 3.72 -5.56
CA GLY A 67 10.66 4.80 -6.10
C GLY A 67 10.42 5.13 -7.58
N ASP A 68 9.54 4.39 -8.28
CA ASP A 68 9.12 4.67 -9.65
C ASP A 68 7.60 4.44 -9.80
N TYR A 69 6.82 5.20 -9.04
CA TYR A 69 5.37 5.04 -9.00
C TYR A 69 4.69 5.37 -10.33
N GLU A 70 5.26 6.32 -11.08
CA GLU A 70 4.71 6.74 -12.37
C GLU A 70 4.76 5.65 -13.45
N SER A 71 5.56 4.61 -13.29
CA SER A 71 5.55 3.44 -14.16
C SER A 71 4.28 2.60 -14.00
N SER A 72 3.61 2.66 -12.83
CA SER A 72 2.38 1.94 -12.54
C SER A 72 1.17 2.57 -13.25
N ARG A 73 0.36 1.72 -13.92
CA ARG A 73 -0.91 2.16 -14.51
C ARG A 73 -1.94 2.46 -13.42
N THR A 74 -1.98 1.64 -12.38
CA THR A 74 -2.89 1.82 -11.24
C THR A 74 -2.62 3.15 -10.56
N TRP A 75 -1.36 3.44 -10.24
CA TRP A 75 -0.98 4.69 -9.61
C TRP A 75 -1.37 5.92 -10.46
N ARG A 76 -1.07 5.91 -11.77
CA ARG A 76 -1.46 7.02 -12.65
C ARG A 76 -2.97 7.23 -12.70
N ARG A 77 -3.73 6.15 -12.70
CA ARG A 77 -5.20 6.19 -12.72
C ARG A 77 -5.77 6.75 -11.42
N PHE A 78 -5.21 6.31 -10.29
CA PHE A 78 -5.58 6.85 -8.97
C PHE A 78 -5.25 8.33 -8.86
N ARG A 79 -4.04 8.74 -9.24
CA ARG A 79 -3.65 10.15 -9.26
C ARG A 79 -4.59 11.00 -10.11
N GLN A 80 -4.89 10.54 -11.32
CA GLN A 80 -5.82 11.25 -12.22
C GLN A 80 -7.20 11.41 -11.60
N PHE A 81 -7.71 10.39 -10.94
CA PHE A 81 -9.00 10.45 -10.24
C PHE A 81 -8.94 11.41 -9.05
N LEU A 82 -7.97 11.22 -8.17
CA LEU A 82 -7.82 12.00 -6.93
C LEU A 82 -7.57 13.50 -7.20
N SER A 83 -6.93 13.84 -8.32
CA SER A 83 -6.69 15.24 -8.71
C SER A 83 -7.99 16.05 -8.96
N GLY A 84 -9.13 15.39 -9.07
CA GLY A 84 -10.44 16.03 -9.19
C GLY A 84 -11.13 16.32 -7.84
N TYR A 85 -10.51 15.93 -6.71
CA TYR A 85 -11.14 16.01 -5.40
C TYR A 85 -10.17 16.55 -4.33
N ASP A 86 -10.44 17.75 -3.83
CA ASP A 86 -9.65 18.31 -2.75
C ASP A 86 -9.86 17.52 -1.44
N GLY A 87 -8.80 17.35 -0.65
CA GLY A 87 -8.84 16.67 0.64
C GLY A 87 -9.08 15.16 0.59
N LEU A 88 -9.16 14.54 -0.60
CA LEU A 88 -9.32 13.10 -0.75
C LEU A 88 -7.96 12.40 -0.74
N ASN A 89 -7.80 11.47 0.19
CA ASN A 89 -6.64 10.59 0.28
C ASN A 89 -7.07 9.14 0.08
N LEU A 90 -6.27 8.36 -0.63
CA LEU A 90 -6.50 6.93 -0.85
C LEU A 90 -5.37 6.13 -0.23
N LEU A 91 -5.71 5.29 0.76
CA LEU A 91 -4.84 4.27 1.33
C LEU A 91 -5.19 2.93 0.67
N PHE A 92 -4.23 2.29 0.03
CA PHE A 92 -4.43 1.04 -0.70
C PHE A 92 -3.30 0.05 -0.50
N GLY A 93 -3.64 -1.24 -0.59
CA GLY A 93 -2.68 -2.33 -0.50
C GLY A 93 -2.07 -2.68 -1.85
N ALA A 94 -0.79 -3.04 -1.86
CA ALA A 94 -0.08 -3.45 -3.08
C ALA A 94 0.95 -4.54 -2.84
N SER A 95 1.02 -5.50 -3.76
CA SER A 95 2.24 -6.26 -3.97
C SER A 95 3.21 -5.39 -4.74
N SER A 96 4.20 -4.84 -4.06
CA SER A 96 5.17 -3.92 -4.65
C SER A 96 6.54 -4.57 -4.85
N ARG A 97 7.39 -3.93 -5.63
CA ARG A 97 8.73 -4.42 -5.93
C ARG A 97 9.76 -3.30 -5.97
N SER A 98 10.97 -3.61 -5.53
CA SER A 98 12.15 -2.76 -5.69
C SER A 98 13.12 -3.39 -6.67
N TYR A 99 13.78 -2.56 -7.48
CA TYR A 99 14.88 -2.99 -8.33
C TYR A 99 16.19 -2.38 -7.80
N ILE A 100 17.18 -3.23 -7.60
CA ILE A 100 18.47 -2.87 -7.01
C ILE A 100 19.57 -3.30 -7.94
N TYR A 101 20.54 -2.43 -8.19
CA TYR A 101 21.76 -2.76 -8.94
C TYR A 101 22.88 -3.03 -7.95
N SER A 102 23.41 -4.26 -7.97
CA SER A 102 24.48 -4.69 -7.06
C SER A 102 25.23 -5.89 -7.65
N GLU A 103 26.52 -5.98 -7.36
CA GLU A 103 27.36 -7.13 -7.73
C GLU A 103 26.96 -8.40 -6.96
N SER A 104 26.39 -8.25 -5.78
CA SER A 104 25.94 -9.35 -4.91
C SER A 104 24.46 -9.20 -4.55
N ALA A 105 23.84 -10.29 -4.11
CA ALA A 105 22.45 -10.25 -3.65
C ALA A 105 22.26 -9.27 -2.48
N PRO A 106 21.37 -8.28 -2.61
CA PRO A 106 21.11 -7.30 -1.53
C PRO A 106 20.47 -7.95 -0.31
N SER A 107 19.68 -9.01 -0.52
CA SER A 107 19.10 -9.83 0.55
C SER A 107 19.07 -11.30 0.16
N ALA A 108 18.79 -12.18 1.14
CA ALA A 108 18.69 -13.61 0.89
C ALA A 108 17.45 -13.99 0.05
N THR A 109 16.46 -13.11 -0.04
CA THR A 109 15.20 -13.31 -0.78
C THR A 109 15.22 -12.65 -2.15
N ALA A 110 16.20 -11.79 -2.44
CA ALA A 110 16.33 -11.10 -3.70
C ALA A 110 16.44 -12.07 -4.88
N ARG A 111 15.71 -11.79 -5.96
CA ARG A 111 15.80 -12.57 -7.21
C ARG A 111 16.76 -11.90 -8.17
N ASN A 112 17.71 -12.68 -8.68
CA ASN A 112 18.63 -12.23 -9.72
C ASN A 112 17.89 -12.14 -11.07
N LEU A 113 18.00 -10.97 -11.73
CA LEU A 113 17.43 -10.72 -13.05
C LEU A 113 18.49 -10.69 -14.16
N GLY A 114 19.75 -10.91 -13.82
CA GLY A 114 20.90 -10.77 -14.71
C GLY A 114 21.49 -9.36 -14.71
N ASP A 115 22.72 -9.23 -15.23
CA ASP A 115 23.44 -7.94 -15.40
C ASP A 115 23.53 -7.10 -14.13
N GLY A 116 23.73 -7.74 -12.97
CA GLY A 116 23.82 -7.07 -11.67
C GLY A 116 22.49 -6.49 -11.16
N ARG A 117 21.38 -6.80 -11.80
CA ARG A 117 20.05 -6.34 -11.43
C ARG A 117 19.33 -7.38 -10.57
N TRP A 118 18.78 -6.92 -9.46
CA TRP A 118 18.04 -7.72 -8.48
C TRP A 118 16.64 -7.16 -8.29
N ARG A 119 15.71 -8.04 -7.94
CA ARG A 119 14.34 -7.68 -7.56
C ARG A 119 14.04 -8.17 -6.16
N GLU A 120 13.54 -7.27 -5.32
CA GLU A 120 12.90 -7.58 -4.06
C GLU A 120 11.40 -7.35 -4.16
N SER A 121 10.62 -8.17 -3.47
CA SER A 121 9.15 -8.10 -3.46
C SER A 121 8.68 -7.74 -2.05
N HIS A 122 7.62 -6.93 -1.96
CA HIS A 122 7.07 -6.46 -0.70
C HIS A 122 5.55 -6.57 -0.72
N ASN A 123 4.96 -6.78 0.45
CA ASN A 123 3.55 -6.51 0.69
C ASN A 123 3.48 -5.11 1.33
N SER A 124 2.73 -4.19 0.73
CA SER A 124 2.83 -2.78 1.09
C SER A 124 1.46 -2.14 1.23
N ALA A 125 1.38 -1.15 2.12
CA ALA A 125 0.32 -0.16 2.15
C ALA A 125 0.86 1.17 1.62
N LEU A 126 0.11 1.84 0.75
CA LEU A 126 0.45 3.14 0.21
C LEU A 126 -0.68 4.13 0.50
N ILE A 127 -0.32 5.38 0.78
CA ILE A 127 -1.27 6.48 0.81
C ILE A 127 -0.87 7.53 -0.22
N MET A 128 -1.84 8.08 -0.91
CA MET A 128 -1.62 9.17 -1.87
C MET A 128 -2.79 10.14 -1.89
N ASP A 129 -2.53 11.38 -2.27
CA ASP A 129 -3.51 12.42 -2.56
C ASP A 129 -3.54 12.81 -4.05
N GLY A 130 -4.32 13.82 -4.40
CA GLY A 130 -4.46 14.28 -5.78
C GLY A 130 -3.20 14.89 -6.40
N THR A 131 -2.19 15.26 -5.60
CA THR A 131 -0.90 15.73 -6.12
C THR A 131 -0.05 14.60 -6.67
N GLY A 132 -0.31 13.38 -6.21
CA GLY A 132 0.48 12.19 -6.50
C GLY A 132 1.63 11.98 -5.51
N GLU A 133 1.76 12.82 -4.48
CA GLU A 133 2.66 12.51 -3.37
C GLU A 133 2.26 11.18 -2.76
N THR A 134 3.20 10.26 -2.65
CA THR A 134 2.94 8.88 -2.28
C THR A 134 3.87 8.46 -1.16
N GLN A 135 3.30 8.00 -0.06
CA GLN A 135 4.02 7.39 1.04
C GLN A 135 3.78 5.89 1.03
N ILE A 136 4.73 5.12 1.51
CA ILE A 136 4.67 3.66 1.51
C ILE A 136 5.11 3.10 2.86
N TYR A 137 4.39 2.11 3.31
CA TYR A 137 4.75 1.22 4.41
C TYR A 137 4.90 -0.21 3.85
N GLN A 138 6.02 -0.85 4.11
CA GLN A 138 6.25 -2.24 3.75
C GLN A 138 5.98 -3.12 4.97
N LYS A 139 5.03 -4.03 4.83
CA LYS A 139 4.60 -4.96 5.89
C LYS A 139 5.81 -5.57 6.60
N SER A 140 5.91 -5.38 7.91
CA SER A 140 7.05 -5.80 8.71
C SER A 140 6.88 -7.21 9.30
N LYS A 141 5.63 -7.63 9.59
CA LYS A 141 5.33 -8.98 10.12
C LYS A 141 4.79 -9.87 9.01
N LEU A 142 5.71 -10.47 8.28
CA LEU A 142 5.39 -11.35 7.14
C LEU A 142 4.86 -12.71 7.62
N VAL A 143 3.92 -13.28 6.87
CA VAL A 143 3.36 -14.60 7.12
C VAL A 143 4.34 -15.67 6.64
N VAL A 144 4.79 -16.52 7.58
CA VAL A 144 5.73 -17.60 7.27
C VAL A 144 5.10 -18.59 6.28
N ALA A 145 5.89 -19.05 5.33
CA ALA A 145 5.52 -19.98 4.25
C ALA A 145 4.60 -19.40 3.15
N VAL A 146 3.96 -18.26 3.36
CA VAL A 146 3.13 -17.57 2.36
C VAL A 146 3.88 -16.38 1.76
N GLU A 147 4.32 -15.47 2.60
CA GLU A 147 5.05 -14.25 2.20
C GLU A 147 6.56 -14.39 2.42
N MET A 148 6.95 -15.18 3.42
CA MET A 148 8.36 -15.36 3.79
C MET A 148 8.77 -16.82 3.63
N THR A 149 9.83 -17.04 2.85
CA THR A 149 10.48 -18.35 2.74
C THR A 149 11.23 -18.64 4.05
N PRO A 150 10.92 -19.73 4.77
CA PRO A 150 11.69 -20.13 5.93
C PRO A 150 13.12 -20.47 5.51
N TYR A 151 14.12 -20.15 6.35
CA TYR A 151 15.54 -20.39 6.06
C TYR A 151 15.95 -19.95 4.65
N PRO A 152 15.80 -18.68 4.26
CA PRO A 152 15.87 -18.22 2.87
C PRO A 152 17.21 -18.54 2.20
N LYS A 153 18.31 -18.55 2.94
CA LYS A 153 19.64 -18.91 2.40
C LYS A 153 19.71 -20.31 1.79
N PHE A 154 18.83 -21.21 2.25
CA PHE A 154 18.78 -22.59 1.77
C PHE A 154 17.62 -22.79 0.79
N PHE A 155 16.39 -22.46 1.20
CA PHE A 155 15.20 -22.73 0.41
C PHE A 155 15.05 -21.83 -0.82
N CYS A 156 15.56 -20.59 -0.82
CA CYS A 156 15.53 -19.77 -2.01
C CYS A 156 16.35 -20.34 -3.17
N LYS A 157 17.46 -21.05 -2.87
CA LYS A 157 18.26 -21.73 -3.90
C LYS A 157 17.51 -22.91 -4.53
N ILE A 158 16.75 -23.64 -3.71
CA ILE A 158 15.89 -24.74 -4.18
C ILE A 158 14.73 -24.18 -4.98
N ASP A 159 14.09 -23.11 -4.49
CA ASP A 159 12.99 -22.44 -5.17
C ASP A 159 13.40 -21.88 -6.55
N ASP A 160 14.62 -21.33 -6.68
CA ASP A 160 15.16 -20.88 -7.97
C ASP A 160 15.32 -22.03 -8.95
N LEU A 161 15.71 -23.22 -8.46
CA LEU A 161 15.82 -24.44 -9.28
C LEU A 161 14.45 -24.97 -9.70
N LEU A 162 13.41 -24.78 -8.86
CA LEU A 162 12.04 -25.24 -9.09
C LEU A 162 11.14 -24.20 -9.80
N GLY A 163 11.71 -23.09 -10.30
CA GLY A 163 10.98 -22.07 -11.05
C GLY A 163 10.38 -20.94 -10.21
N GLY A 164 10.71 -20.85 -8.92
CA GLY A 164 10.43 -19.66 -8.13
C GLY A 164 8.97 -19.50 -7.68
N VAL A 165 8.40 -20.50 -7.03
CA VAL A 165 6.99 -20.54 -6.58
C VAL A 165 6.79 -20.02 -5.14
N MET A 166 7.86 -20.00 -4.32
CA MET A 166 7.74 -19.58 -2.92
C MET A 166 7.60 -18.06 -2.76
N GLY A 167 6.83 -17.64 -1.76
CA GLY A 167 6.76 -16.24 -1.34
C GLY A 167 8.11 -15.74 -0.86
N ARG A 168 8.56 -14.60 -1.39
CA ARG A 168 9.88 -14.01 -1.12
C ARG A 168 9.74 -12.53 -0.82
N CYS A 169 8.75 -12.16 -0.02
CA CYS A 169 8.66 -10.79 0.44
C CYS A 169 9.78 -10.47 1.43
N ILE A 170 10.23 -9.24 1.38
CA ILE A 170 11.04 -8.61 2.42
C ILE A 170 10.22 -7.49 3.04
N GLY A 171 10.20 -7.42 4.36
CA GLY A 171 9.53 -6.36 5.12
C GLY A 171 10.52 -5.30 5.58
N GLN A 172 9.99 -4.18 6.07
CA GLN A 172 10.79 -3.21 6.81
C GLN A 172 10.93 -3.63 8.28
N ASP A 173 12.00 -3.15 8.93
CA ASP A 173 12.31 -3.54 10.32
C ASP A 173 11.37 -2.90 11.33
N GLU A 174 10.97 -1.64 11.09
CA GLU A 174 10.16 -0.85 12.00
C GLU A 174 8.85 -0.40 11.35
N VAL A 175 7.82 -0.17 12.16
CA VAL A 175 6.59 0.47 11.70
C VAL A 175 6.86 1.92 11.30
N SER A 176 6.18 2.38 10.26
CA SER A 176 6.14 3.80 9.87
C SER A 176 4.69 4.27 9.75
N LEU A 177 4.46 5.54 10.00
CA LEU A 177 3.16 6.16 9.82
C LEU A 177 3.01 6.63 8.37
N LEU A 178 1.76 6.70 7.95
CA LEU A 178 1.33 7.26 6.67
C LEU A 178 0.48 8.50 6.98
N ASP A 179 0.77 9.62 6.33
CA ASP A 179 0.07 10.87 6.61
C ASP A 179 -1.12 11.05 5.65
N CYS A 180 -2.33 11.10 6.22
CA CYS A 180 -3.50 11.59 5.53
C CYS A 180 -3.47 13.11 5.57
N VAL A 181 -3.43 13.78 4.42
CA VAL A 181 -3.16 15.21 4.34
C VAL A 181 -4.28 16.01 3.71
N GLN A 182 -4.45 17.25 4.18
CA GLN A 182 -5.25 18.29 3.54
C GLN A 182 -4.33 19.40 3.06
N ARG A 183 -4.57 19.87 1.83
CA ARG A 183 -3.77 20.94 1.24
C ARG A 183 -4.61 22.18 0.98
N ASP A 184 -3.94 23.33 1.01
CA ASP A 184 -4.52 24.58 0.53
C ASP A 184 -4.52 24.65 -1.02
N SER A 185 -5.11 25.70 -1.55
CA SER A 185 -5.18 25.93 -3.01
C SER A 185 -3.82 26.14 -3.70
N VAL A 186 -2.76 26.31 -2.92
CA VAL A 186 -1.38 26.50 -3.41
C VAL A 186 -0.58 25.19 -3.29
N GLY A 187 -1.17 24.16 -2.64
CA GLY A 187 -0.58 22.84 -2.48
C GLY A 187 0.18 22.61 -1.16
N ASN A 188 0.19 23.58 -0.22
CA ASN A 188 0.81 23.39 1.07
C ASN A 188 -0.05 22.50 1.96
N VAL A 189 0.58 21.62 2.74
CA VAL A 189 -0.11 20.82 3.76
C VAL A 189 -0.56 21.75 4.89
N VAL A 190 -1.88 21.85 5.09
CA VAL A 190 -2.50 22.65 6.17
C VAL A 190 -2.98 21.78 7.32
N ARG A 191 -3.18 20.50 7.09
CA ARG A 191 -3.53 19.50 8.09
C ARG A 191 -2.91 18.16 7.75
N SER A 192 -2.44 17.42 8.73
CA SER A 192 -1.99 16.03 8.60
C SER A 192 -2.55 15.21 9.75
N VAL A 193 -3.02 14.01 9.44
CA VAL A 193 -3.43 12.99 10.42
C VAL A 193 -2.55 11.76 10.22
N PRO A 194 -1.66 11.46 11.19
CA PRO A 194 -0.81 10.28 11.11
C PRO A 194 -1.63 8.98 11.25
N VAL A 195 -1.52 8.12 10.26
CA VAL A 195 -2.26 6.85 10.17
C VAL A 195 -1.29 5.68 10.33
N GLY A 196 -1.55 4.82 11.31
CA GLY A 196 -0.93 3.50 11.38
C GLY A 196 -1.72 2.52 10.51
N CYS A 197 -1.03 1.75 9.68
CA CYS A 197 -1.67 0.75 8.82
C CYS A 197 -1.12 -0.63 9.11
N ALA A 198 -1.90 -1.46 9.82
CA ALA A 198 -1.57 -2.86 10.01
C ALA A 198 -2.07 -3.67 8.80
N VAL A 199 -1.15 -4.34 8.12
CA VAL A 199 -1.49 -5.14 6.93
C VAL A 199 -1.81 -6.57 7.35
N CYS A 200 -3.08 -6.97 7.20
CA CYS A 200 -3.59 -8.32 7.41
C CYS A 200 -3.20 -8.90 8.81
N TYR A 201 -2.34 -9.89 8.82
CA TYR A 201 -1.92 -10.62 10.03
C TYR A 201 -1.15 -9.75 11.04
N GLU A 202 -0.66 -8.58 10.67
CA GLU A 202 -0.02 -7.64 11.61
C GLU A 202 -0.96 -7.20 12.72
N SER A 203 -2.26 -7.12 12.44
CA SER A 203 -3.30 -6.71 13.38
C SER A 203 -3.46 -7.65 14.59
N VAL A 204 -2.99 -8.90 14.49
CA VAL A 204 -3.04 -9.86 15.62
C VAL A 204 -1.89 -9.69 16.62
N TYR A 205 -0.91 -8.83 16.31
CA TYR A 205 0.20 -8.54 17.21
C TYR A 205 -0.06 -7.25 18.01
N PRO A 206 -0.48 -7.33 19.28
CA PRO A 206 -0.86 -6.13 20.04
C PRO A 206 0.31 -5.16 20.23
N GLU A 207 1.54 -5.66 20.42
CA GLU A 207 2.73 -4.81 20.54
C GLU A 207 3.05 -4.06 19.24
N HIS A 208 2.80 -4.70 18.10
CA HIS A 208 2.96 -4.06 16.80
C HIS A 208 1.95 -2.93 16.60
N CYS A 209 0.69 -3.15 16.94
CA CYS A 209 -0.34 -2.11 16.91
C CYS A 209 -0.03 -0.98 17.91
N ALA A 210 0.45 -1.32 19.11
CA ALA A 210 0.84 -0.32 20.10
C ALA A 210 2.03 0.53 19.66
N GLU A 211 2.92 0.00 18.82
CA GLU A 211 4.06 0.74 18.28
C GLU A 211 3.62 1.89 17.36
N TYR A 212 2.58 1.72 16.54
CA TYR A 212 1.99 2.81 15.77
C TYR A 212 1.54 3.96 16.68
N VAL A 213 0.86 3.62 17.79
CA VAL A 213 0.39 4.61 18.76
C VAL A 213 1.56 5.31 19.44
N ARG A 214 2.62 4.59 19.82
CA ARG A 214 3.84 5.19 20.41
C ARG A 214 4.53 6.14 19.44
N LYS A 215 4.45 5.89 18.14
CA LYS A 215 4.99 6.76 17.08
C LYS A 215 4.06 7.93 16.73
N GLY A 216 2.89 8.03 17.37
CA GLY A 216 1.97 9.15 17.24
C GLY A 216 0.82 8.95 16.27
N ALA A 217 0.47 7.69 15.92
CA ALA A 217 -0.71 7.44 15.11
C ALA A 217 -1.98 7.95 15.82
N GLU A 218 -2.78 8.73 15.10
CA GLU A 218 -4.09 9.21 15.52
C GLU A 218 -5.23 8.31 15.04
N LEU A 219 -4.96 7.54 13.99
CA LEU A 219 -5.87 6.53 13.42
C LEU A 219 -5.11 5.23 13.17
N LEU A 220 -5.76 4.10 13.45
CA LEU A 220 -5.28 2.78 13.04
C LEU A 220 -6.23 2.20 12.00
N THR A 221 -5.68 1.77 10.88
CA THR A 221 -6.37 1.02 9.84
C THR A 221 -5.85 -0.41 9.76
N VAL A 222 -6.70 -1.32 9.32
CA VAL A 222 -6.34 -2.71 9.00
C VAL A 222 -6.80 -2.98 7.58
N ILE A 223 -5.89 -3.41 6.72
CA ILE A 223 -6.17 -3.76 5.32
C ILE A 223 -5.82 -5.20 5.03
#